data_2f4ae2b9b5aed833e4a53c58378c12f9
#
_entry.id   2f4ae2b9b5aed833e4a53c58378c12f9
#
_cell.length_a   1.000
_cell.length_b   1.000
_cell.length_c   1.000
_cell.angle_alpha   90.00
_cell.angle_beta   90.00
_cell.angle_gamma   90.00
#
_symmetry.space_group_name_H-M   'P 1'
#
loop_
_entity.id
_entity.type
_entity.pdbx_description
1 polymer ?
#
loop_
_entity_poly.entity_id
_entity_poly.type
_entity_poly.pdbx_seq_one_letter_code
_entity_poly.pdbx_strand_id
1 'polypeptide(L)'
;MIKFTSVTKDYPKTGAALKDVSFHIGKGEFAFLTGHSGAGKSTALKLMYLADRPTAGELQVSGFATSRMSQRDIPRLRRRLGIVFQDFQLLEDRTAEENVAFALEVTGARRSTVGPRVMRVLTQVGLASKANQYPRELSGGEQQRAAIARALVNDPLVLIADEPTGNLDERATRGIVQLLKDINASGTAPGQGGVAGGGG
;
A
#
# COMPACT_ATOMS: atom_id res chain seq x y z
N MET A 1 8.79 1.06 12.55
CA MET A 1 7.55 1.57 11.99
C MET A 1 6.44 0.51 12.02
N ILE A 2 6.76 -0.73 11.63
CA ILE A 2 5.92 -1.92 11.79
C ILE A 2 6.66 -2.91 12.68
N LYS A 3 5.98 -3.48 13.70
CA LYS A 3 6.58 -4.47 14.59
C LYS A 3 5.60 -5.62 14.84
N PHE A 4 6.00 -6.80 14.46
CA PHE A 4 5.37 -8.06 14.81
C PHE A 4 6.09 -8.66 16.01
N THR A 5 5.37 -9.11 17.02
CA THR A 5 5.90 -9.76 18.21
C THR A 5 5.09 -11.01 18.47
N SER A 6 5.67 -12.18 18.19
CA SER A 6 5.04 -13.51 18.32
C SER A 6 3.64 -13.58 17.72
N VAL A 7 3.46 -12.99 16.53
CA VAL A 7 2.14 -12.90 15.88
C VAL A 7 1.77 -14.24 15.30
N THR A 8 0.60 -14.72 15.70
CA THR A 8 -0.06 -15.92 15.14
C THR A 8 -1.39 -15.51 14.51
N LYS A 9 -1.69 -16.09 13.36
CA LYS A 9 -2.99 -15.97 12.70
C LYS A 9 -3.51 -17.32 12.28
N ASP A 10 -4.59 -17.73 12.91
CA ASP A 10 -5.32 -18.95 12.57
C ASP A 10 -6.65 -18.61 11.89
N TYR A 11 -6.97 -19.35 10.86
CA TYR A 11 -8.27 -19.32 10.22
C TYR A 11 -9.03 -20.60 10.52
N PRO A 12 -10.30 -20.54 10.94
CA PRO A 12 -11.07 -21.73 11.37
C PRO A 12 -11.14 -22.85 10.33
N LYS A 13 -11.07 -22.50 9.03
CA LYS A 13 -11.22 -23.47 7.94
C LYS A 13 -9.89 -23.96 7.35
N THR A 14 -8.84 -23.13 7.37
CA THR A 14 -7.59 -23.39 6.67
C THR A 14 -6.38 -23.54 7.59
N GLY A 15 -6.58 -23.37 8.90
CA GLY A 15 -5.51 -23.50 9.90
C GLY A 15 -4.60 -22.27 9.98
N ALA A 16 -3.43 -22.48 10.56
CA ALA A 16 -2.46 -21.43 10.83
C ALA A 16 -1.86 -20.85 9.53
N ALA A 17 -2.15 -19.57 9.26
CA ALA A 17 -1.54 -18.82 8.16
C ALA A 17 -0.25 -18.12 8.57
N LEU A 18 -0.13 -17.74 9.85
CA LEU A 18 1.11 -17.24 10.47
C LEU A 18 1.28 -17.91 11.83
N LYS A 19 2.50 -18.32 12.17
CA LYS A 19 2.79 -19.00 13.42
C LYS A 19 4.02 -18.38 14.08
N ASP A 20 3.80 -17.72 15.21
CA ASP A 20 4.85 -17.10 16.05
C ASP A 20 5.83 -16.18 15.27
N VAL A 21 5.27 -15.33 14.41
CA VAL A 21 6.07 -14.47 13.53
C VAL A 21 6.50 -13.21 14.27
N SER A 22 7.82 -12.95 14.26
CA SER A 22 8.40 -11.76 14.88
C SER A 22 9.38 -11.08 13.90
N PHE A 23 9.15 -9.80 13.62
CA PHE A 23 10.07 -8.95 12.87
C PHE A 23 9.78 -7.47 13.12
N HIS A 24 10.71 -6.63 12.74
CA HIS A 24 10.58 -5.18 12.83
C HIS A 24 11.03 -4.52 11.54
N ILE A 25 10.24 -3.57 11.05
CA ILE A 25 10.57 -2.70 9.92
C ILE A 25 10.61 -1.28 10.47
N GLY A 26 11.78 -0.67 10.41
CA GLY A 26 12.05 0.68 10.88
C GLY A 26 11.47 1.76 9.97
N LYS A 27 11.72 3.00 10.34
CA LYS A 27 11.36 4.16 9.54
C LYS A 27 12.36 4.29 8.38
N GLY A 28 11.85 4.50 7.15
CA GLY A 28 12.67 4.62 5.96
C GLY A 28 13.20 3.31 5.39
N GLU A 29 12.93 2.18 6.03
CA GLU A 29 13.32 0.87 5.49
C GLU A 29 12.43 0.45 4.34
N PHE A 30 13.06 -0.16 3.33
CA PHE A 30 12.41 -0.83 2.21
C PHE A 30 12.56 -2.34 2.40
N ALA A 31 11.45 -3.04 2.63
CA ALA A 31 11.44 -4.45 2.94
C ALA A 31 10.65 -5.26 1.90
N PHE A 32 11.16 -6.44 1.54
CA PHE A 32 10.46 -7.44 0.74
C PHE A 32 10.01 -8.60 1.63
N LEU A 33 8.73 -8.95 1.54
CA LEU A 33 8.23 -10.21 2.05
C LEU A 33 8.32 -11.27 0.95
N THR A 34 9.25 -12.21 1.10
CA THR A 34 9.46 -13.30 0.15
C THR A 34 9.00 -14.63 0.72
N GLY A 35 8.67 -15.57 -0.13
CA GLY A 35 8.23 -16.91 0.25
C GLY A 35 7.31 -17.53 -0.81
N HIS A 36 7.15 -18.85 -0.78
CA HIS A 36 6.26 -19.59 -1.69
C HIS A 36 4.78 -19.14 -1.56
N SER A 37 3.96 -19.53 -2.52
CA SER A 37 2.50 -19.32 -2.42
C SER A 37 1.96 -19.98 -1.15
N GLY A 38 1.07 -19.31 -0.43
CA GLY A 38 0.55 -19.80 0.85
C GLY A 38 1.46 -19.57 2.07
N ALA A 39 2.65 -18.97 1.93
CA ALA A 39 3.55 -18.67 3.06
C ALA A 39 3.03 -17.60 4.04
N GLY A 40 1.82 -17.10 3.87
CA GLY A 40 1.22 -16.11 4.75
C GLY A 40 1.54 -14.65 4.42
N LYS A 41 2.20 -14.36 3.26
CA LYS A 41 2.57 -12.99 2.87
C LYS A 41 1.36 -12.03 2.87
N SER A 42 0.34 -12.34 2.10
CA SER A 42 -0.89 -11.52 2.03
C SER A 42 -1.63 -11.47 3.35
N THR A 43 -1.55 -12.53 4.19
CA THR A 43 -2.08 -12.50 5.55
C THR A 43 -1.34 -11.47 6.40
N ALA A 44 0.00 -11.48 6.38
CA ALA A 44 0.79 -10.49 7.12
C ALA A 44 0.44 -9.06 6.68
N LEU A 45 0.31 -8.81 5.38
CA LEU A 45 -0.11 -7.50 4.85
C LEU A 45 -1.52 -7.13 5.32
N LYS A 46 -2.51 -8.05 5.27
CA LYS A 46 -3.88 -7.83 5.77
C LYS A 46 -3.92 -7.44 7.24
N LEU A 47 -3.06 -8.04 8.06
CA LEU A 47 -2.93 -7.65 9.46
C LEU A 47 -2.39 -6.23 9.62
N MET A 48 -1.42 -5.80 8.78
CA MET A 48 -0.83 -4.46 8.86
C MET A 48 -1.85 -3.35 8.63
N TYR A 49 -2.80 -3.52 7.69
CA TYR A 49 -3.85 -2.52 7.46
C TYR A 49 -5.20 -2.85 8.13
N LEU A 50 -5.18 -3.82 9.05
CA LEU A 50 -6.36 -4.25 9.83
C LEU A 50 -7.57 -4.63 8.97
N ALA A 51 -7.34 -5.29 7.82
CA ALA A 51 -8.40 -6.05 7.15
C ALA A 51 -8.74 -7.32 7.95
N ASP A 52 -7.76 -7.79 8.75
CA ASP A 52 -7.90 -8.89 9.68
C ASP A 52 -7.13 -8.60 10.98
N ARG A 53 -7.30 -9.40 12.02
CA ARG A 53 -6.63 -9.25 13.31
C ARG A 53 -5.80 -10.49 13.65
N PRO A 54 -4.67 -10.34 14.34
CA PRO A 54 -3.95 -11.47 14.91
C PRO A 54 -4.85 -12.31 15.82
N THR A 55 -4.65 -13.63 15.85
CA THR A 55 -5.26 -14.54 16.82
C THR A 55 -4.51 -14.49 18.15
N ALA A 56 -3.17 -14.32 18.09
CA ALA A 56 -2.29 -14.14 19.25
C ALA A 56 -1.08 -13.27 18.88
N GLY A 57 -0.36 -12.82 19.89
CA GLY A 57 0.79 -11.93 19.73
C GLY A 57 0.40 -10.46 19.62
N GLU A 58 1.38 -9.61 19.39
CA GLU A 58 1.18 -8.16 19.30
C GLU A 58 1.67 -7.62 17.96
N LEU A 59 0.86 -6.75 17.34
CA LEU A 59 1.21 -6.05 16.12
C LEU A 59 1.11 -4.54 16.36
N GLN A 60 2.19 -3.83 16.06
CA GLN A 60 2.22 -2.37 16.05
C GLN A 60 2.44 -1.87 14.63
N VAL A 61 1.65 -0.88 14.20
CA VAL A 61 1.75 -0.25 12.88
C VAL A 61 1.63 1.27 13.03
N SER A 62 2.60 2.01 12.53
CA SER A 62 2.62 3.49 12.59
C SER A 62 2.35 4.06 13.99
N GLY A 63 2.84 3.38 15.04
CA GLY A 63 2.66 3.76 16.44
C GLY A 63 1.34 3.31 17.08
N PHE A 64 0.48 2.61 16.34
CA PHE A 64 -0.75 2.02 16.88
C PHE A 64 -0.53 0.57 17.30
N ALA A 65 -0.86 0.22 18.53
CA ALA A 65 -0.97 -1.17 19.00
C ALA A 65 -2.32 -1.73 18.54
N THR A 66 -2.30 -2.62 17.55
CA THR A 66 -3.53 -3.07 16.86
C THR A 66 -4.49 -3.86 17.74
N SER A 67 -3.95 -4.55 18.77
CA SER A 67 -4.74 -5.29 19.76
C SER A 67 -5.67 -4.40 20.59
N ARG A 68 -5.30 -3.13 20.78
CA ARG A 68 -6.04 -2.14 21.58
C ARG A 68 -6.96 -1.23 20.74
N MET A 69 -6.93 -1.36 19.42
CA MET A 69 -7.71 -0.50 18.54
C MET A 69 -9.17 -0.94 18.45
N SER A 70 -10.07 0.01 18.67
CA SER A 70 -11.49 -0.16 18.38
C SER A 70 -11.77 -0.10 16.87
N GLN A 71 -12.93 -0.57 16.43
CA GLN A 71 -13.34 -0.44 15.01
C GLN A 71 -13.37 1.02 14.54
N ARG A 72 -13.68 1.96 15.44
CA ARG A 72 -13.73 3.41 15.14
C ARG A 72 -12.35 4.03 14.90
N ASP A 73 -11.28 3.37 15.38
CA ASP A 73 -9.90 3.87 15.24
C ASP A 73 -9.23 3.35 13.95
N ILE A 74 -9.74 2.27 13.33
CA ILE A 74 -9.18 1.69 12.11
C ILE A 74 -9.04 2.72 10.98
N PRO A 75 -10.02 3.59 10.69
CA PRO A 75 -9.86 4.61 9.66
C PRO A 75 -8.70 5.57 9.94
N ARG A 76 -8.36 5.86 11.20
CA ARG A 76 -7.23 6.72 11.58
C ARG A 76 -5.89 6.05 11.24
N LEU A 77 -5.77 4.75 11.46
CA LEU A 77 -4.60 3.99 11.03
C LEU A 77 -4.51 3.96 9.49
N ARG A 78 -5.60 3.57 8.81
CA ARG A 78 -5.62 3.42 7.35
C ARG A 78 -5.28 4.71 6.60
N ARG A 79 -5.62 5.89 7.14
CA ARG A 79 -5.21 7.19 6.57
C ARG A 79 -3.70 7.43 6.61
N ARG A 80 -2.96 6.69 7.44
CA ARG A 80 -1.49 6.75 7.52
C ARG A 80 -0.81 5.71 6.63
N LEU A 81 -1.58 4.88 5.95
CA LEU A 81 -1.10 3.80 5.10
C LEU A 81 -1.47 4.08 3.65
N GLY A 82 -0.54 3.88 2.73
CA GLY A 82 -0.82 3.72 1.32
C GLY A 82 -0.87 2.22 1.01
N ILE A 83 -1.88 1.76 0.30
CA ILE A 83 -2.02 0.35 -0.05
C ILE A 83 -2.11 0.24 -1.57
N VAL A 84 -1.24 -0.59 -2.13
CA VAL A 84 -1.20 -0.93 -3.55
C VAL A 84 -1.55 -2.40 -3.69
N PHE A 85 -2.57 -2.71 -4.49
CA PHE A 85 -3.05 -4.06 -4.74
C PHE A 85 -2.55 -4.60 -6.08
N GLN A 86 -2.51 -5.91 -6.22
CA GLN A 86 -2.10 -6.61 -7.43
C GLN A 86 -3.04 -6.32 -8.62
N ASP A 87 -4.33 -6.19 -8.38
CA ASP A 87 -5.40 -5.97 -9.38
C ASP A 87 -5.73 -4.50 -9.60
N PHE A 88 -4.82 -3.59 -9.26
CA PHE A 88 -4.90 -2.14 -9.36
C PHE A 88 -6.08 -1.50 -8.61
N GLN A 89 -7.25 -2.11 -8.63
CA GLN A 89 -8.52 -1.63 -8.02
C GLN A 89 -8.85 -0.18 -8.39
N LEU A 90 -8.63 0.19 -9.63
CA LEU A 90 -9.03 1.49 -10.15
C LEU A 90 -10.55 1.52 -10.40
N LEU A 91 -11.15 2.69 -10.23
CA LEU A 91 -12.53 2.95 -10.58
C LEU A 91 -12.60 3.14 -12.09
N GLU A 92 -13.26 2.23 -12.78
CA GLU A 92 -13.31 2.15 -14.26
C GLU A 92 -14.05 3.31 -14.92
N ASP A 93 -14.95 3.94 -14.18
CA ASP A 93 -15.76 5.10 -14.59
C ASP A 93 -15.10 6.45 -14.31
N ARG A 94 -13.84 6.43 -13.81
CA ARG A 94 -13.05 7.62 -13.45
C ARG A 94 -11.72 7.64 -14.16
N THR A 95 -11.25 8.84 -14.50
CA THR A 95 -9.92 9.06 -15.07
C THR A 95 -8.81 8.76 -14.04
N ALA A 96 -7.56 8.74 -14.47
CA ALA A 96 -6.41 8.58 -13.56
C ALA A 96 -6.37 9.68 -12.49
N GLU A 97 -6.62 10.94 -12.89
CA GLU A 97 -6.70 12.07 -11.96
C GLU A 97 -7.83 11.89 -10.93
N GLU A 98 -9.01 11.53 -11.39
CA GLU A 98 -10.19 11.33 -10.53
C GLU A 98 -10.02 10.14 -9.58
N ASN A 99 -9.35 9.06 -10.02
CA ASN A 99 -8.99 7.93 -9.16
C ASN A 99 -8.09 8.37 -8.00
N VAL A 100 -7.12 9.24 -8.28
CA VAL A 100 -6.21 9.76 -7.26
C VAL A 100 -6.94 10.78 -6.36
N ALA A 101 -7.75 11.68 -6.95
CA ALA A 101 -8.52 12.67 -6.22
C ALA A 101 -9.50 12.05 -5.23
N PHE A 102 -10.11 10.92 -5.60
CA PHE A 102 -11.06 10.19 -4.75
C PHE A 102 -10.47 9.83 -3.38
N ALA A 103 -9.20 9.46 -3.30
CA ALA A 103 -8.56 9.16 -2.03
C ALA A 103 -8.46 10.39 -1.10
N LEU A 104 -8.33 11.58 -1.65
CA LEU A 104 -8.36 12.84 -0.90
C LEU A 104 -9.79 13.23 -0.48
N GLU A 105 -10.75 13.03 -1.37
CA GLU A 105 -12.17 13.33 -1.10
C GLU A 105 -12.70 12.50 0.06
N VAL A 106 -12.44 11.19 0.06
CA VAL A 106 -12.85 10.26 1.13
C VAL A 106 -12.22 10.63 2.47
N THR A 107 -11.02 11.21 2.47
CA THR A 107 -10.35 11.64 3.70
C THR A 107 -10.71 13.04 4.15
N GLY A 108 -11.57 13.76 3.40
CA GLY A 108 -12.06 15.09 3.74
C GLY A 108 -11.05 16.20 3.48
N ALA A 109 -10.17 16.04 2.48
CA ALA A 109 -9.22 17.08 2.10
C ALA A 109 -9.93 18.35 1.60
N ARG A 110 -9.34 19.52 1.85
CA ARG A 110 -9.88 20.79 1.37
C ARG A 110 -9.83 20.83 -0.16
N ARG A 111 -10.93 21.21 -0.81
CA ARG A 111 -11.04 21.27 -2.28
C ARG A 111 -9.89 22.01 -2.96
N SER A 112 -9.46 23.12 -2.40
CA SER A 112 -8.34 23.91 -2.93
C SER A 112 -6.99 23.20 -2.94
N THR A 113 -6.82 22.13 -2.15
CA THR A 113 -5.57 21.37 -2.07
C THR A 113 -5.58 20.09 -2.93
N VAL A 114 -6.74 19.65 -3.43
CA VAL A 114 -6.88 18.39 -4.17
C VAL A 114 -6.08 18.42 -5.47
N GLY A 115 -6.37 19.34 -6.37
CA GLY A 115 -5.72 19.44 -7.68
C GLY A 115 -4.17 19.48 -7.59
N PRO A 116 -3.58 20.41 -6.82
CA PRO A 116 -2.12 20.46 -6.66
C PRO A 116 -1.51 19.17 -6.13
N ARG A 117 -2.16 18.49 -5.17
CA ARG A 117 -1.65 17.23 -4.60
C ARG A 117 -1.75 16.08 -5.61
N VAL A 118 -2.85 16.00 -6.35
CA VAL A 118 -3.06 15.01 -7.39
C VAL A 118 -2.00 15.15 -8.49
N MET A 119 -1.81 16.37 -9.01
CA MET A 119 -0.80 16.61 -10.06
C MET A 119 0.62 16.32 -9.58
N ARG A 120 0.95 16.63 -8.34
CA ARG A 120 2.24 16.29 -7.74
C ARG A 120 2.52 14.78 -7.80
N VAL A 121 1.58 13.94 -7.32
CA VAL A 121 1.80 12.49 -7.32
C VAL A 121 1.71 11.87 -8.71
N LEU A 122 0.86 12.38 -9.61
CA LEU A 122 0.83 11.93 -11.01
C LEU A 122 2.15 12.25 -11.72
N THR A 123 2.74 13.41 -11.47
CA THR A 123 4.07 13.76 -11.97
C THR A 123 5.13 12.83 -11.39
N GLN A 124 5.10 12.56 -10.09
CA GLN A 124 6.04 11.67 -9.40
C GLN A 124 6.04 10.25 -9.98
N VAL A 125 4.87 9.74 -10.38
CA VAL A 125 4.77 8.40 -10.99
C VAL A 125 4.89 8.42 -12.53
N GLY A 126 5.08 9.59 -13.15
CA GLY A 126 5.24 9.74 -14.60
C GLY A 126 3.94 9.62 -15.41
N LEU A 127 2.80 10.01 -14.82
CA LEU A 127 1.47 9.95 -15.45
C LEU A 127 0.82 11.32 -15.69
N ALA A 128 1.53 12.43 -15.49
CA ALA A 128 0.95 13.77 -15.63
C ALA A 128 0.28 14.01 -17.01
N SER A 129 0.90 13.54 -18.10
CA SER A 129 0.34 13.65 -19.46
C SER A 129 -0.87 12.74 -19.73
N LYS A 130 -1.16 11.79 -18.85
CA LYS A 130 -2.25 10.81 -18.94
C LYS A 130 -3.32 10.96 -17.86
N ALA A 131 -3.32 12.10 -17.17
CA ALA A 131 -4.24 12.39 -16.07
C ALA A 131 -5.71 12.19 -16.44
N ASN A 132 -6.09 12.56 -17.67
CA ASN A 132 -7.46 12.48 -18.18
C ASN A 132 -7.83 11.13 -18.82
N GLN A 133 -6.93 10.14 -18.83
CA GLN A 133 -7.21 8.82 -19.39
C GLN A 133 -7.94 7.93 -18.38
N TYR A 134 -8.88 7.14 -18.89
CA TYR A 134 -9.58 6.12 -18.12
C TYR A 134 -8.71 4.87 -17.96
N PRO A 135 -8.93 4.01 -16.96
CA PRO A 135 -8.14 2.78 -16.77
C PRO A 135 -8.00 1.93 -18.02
N ARG A 136 -9.07 1.76 -18.80
CA ARG A 136 -9.10 1.00 -20.06
C ARG A 136 -8.19 1.56 -21.16
N GLU A 137 -7.79 2.82 -21.07
CA GLU A 137 -6.91 3.50 -22.02
C GLU A 137 -5.42 3.44 -21.58
N LEU A 138 -5.18 2.93 -20.38
CA LEU A 138 -3.86 2.80 -19.77
C LEU A 138 -3.35 1.36 -19.92
N SER A 139 -2.04 1.21 -20.19
CA SER A 139 -1.37 -0.09 -20.08
C SER A 139 -1.36 -0.58 -18.62
N GLY A 140 -1.15 -1.88 -18.39
CA GLY A 140 -1.10 -2.44 -17.03
C GLY A 140 -0.07 -1.75 -16.14
N GLY A 141 1.12 -1.41 -16.67
CA GLY A 141 2.13 -0.66 -15.92
C GLY A 141 1.69 0.76 -15.59
N GLU A 142 0.89 1.41 -16.44
CA GLU A 142 0.34 2.74 -16.18
C GLU A 142 -0.82 2.70 -15.19
N GLN A 143 -1.66 1.67 -15.25
CA GLN A 143 -2.70 1.44 -14.24
C GLN A 143 -2.06 1.23 -12.85
N GLN A 144 -0.98 0.46 -12.79
CA GLN A 144 -0.24 0.28 -11.54
C GLN A 144 0.38 1.59 -11.03
N ARG A 145 0.93 2.42 -11.91
CA ARG A 145 1.41 3.76 -11.53
C ARG A 145 0.29 4.65 -10.99
N ALA A 146 -0.91 4.60 -11.58
CA ALA A 146 -2.09 5.31 -11.08
C ALA A 146 -2.52 4.80 -9.69
N ALA A 147 -2.51 3.48 -9.46
CA ALA A 147 -2.78 2.89 -8.15
C ALA A 147 -1.74 3.31 -7.10
N ILE A 148 -0.46 3.38 -7.47
CA ILE A 148 0.61 3.89 -6.61
C ILE A 148 0.38 5.38 -6.30
N ALA A 149 0.07 6.22 -7.30
CA ALA A 149 -0.24 7.63 -7.08
C ALA A 149 -1.40 7.82 -6.10
N ARG A 150 -2.48 7.05 -6.26
CA ARG A 150 -3.61 7.04 -5.34
C ARG A 150 -3.21 6.67 -3.92
N ALA A 151 -2.32 5.69 -3.76
CA ALA A 151 -1.82 5.29 -2.45
C ALA A 151 -0.95 6.37 -1.79
N LEU A 152 -0.22 7.18 -2.58
CA LEU A 152 0.70 8.21 -2.11
C LEU A 152 0.04 9.55 -1.80
N VAL A 153 -1.11 9.86 -2.39
CA VAL A 153 -1.68 11.21 -2.38
C VAL A 153 -2.04 11.75 -0.99
N ASN A 154 -2.25 10.85 -0.02
CA ASN A 154 -2.49 11.21 1.39
C ASN A 154 -1.20 11.33 2.22
N ASP A 155 -0.02 11.34 1.60
CA ASP A 155 1.27 11.38 2.28
C ASP A 155 1.38 10.29 3.38
N PRO A 156 1.21 8.99 3.03
CA PRO A 156 1.19 7.91 3.99
C PRO A 156 2.53 7.74 4.69
N LEU A 157 2.51 7.29 5.95
CA LEU A 157 3.73 6.98 6.70
C LEU A 157 4.33 5.62 6.31
N VAL A 158 3.52 4.72 5.77
CA VAL A 158 3.92 3.40 5.28
C VAL A 158 3.22 3.13 3.96
N LEU A 159 3.95 2.67 2.97
CA LEU A 159 3.42 2.13 1.72
C LEU A 159 3.48 0.60 1.79
N ILE A 160 2.33 -0.04 1.64
CA ILE A 160 2.18 -1.50 1.60
C ILE A 160 1.80 -1.88 0.18
N ALA A 161 2.54 -2.80 -0.44
CA ALA A 161 2.24 -3.30 -1.76
C ALA A 161 2.10 -4.83 -1.74
N ASP A 162 0.94 -5.33 -2.11
CA ASP A 162 0.63 -6.75 -2.21
C ASP A 162 0.78 -7.18 -3.66
N GLU A 163 1.86 -7.89 -3.97
CA GLU A 163 2.23 -8.36 -5.32
C GLU A 163 2.09 -7.29 -6.42
N PRO A 164 2.72 -6.10 -6.27
CA PRO A 164 2.47 -4.94 -7.14
C PRO A 164 2.91 -5.13 -8.59
N THR A 165 3.50 -6.27 -8.91
CA THR A 165 4.02 -6.61 -10.24
C THR A 165 3.44 -7.92 -10.79
N GLY A 166 2.55 -8.59 -10.05
CA GLY A 166 2.04 -9.92 -10.40
C GLY A 166 1.29 -9.99 -11.73
N ASN A 167 0.71 -8.88 -12.19
CA ASN A 167 -0.05 -8.79 -13.44
C ASN A 167 0.69 -8.02 -14.55
N LEU A 168 2.02 -7.84 -14.41
CA LEU A 168 2.83 -7.01 -15.31
C LEU A 168 3.85 -7.83 -16.08
N ASP A 169 4.18 -7.38 -17.29
CA ASP A 169 5.34 -7.90 -18.01
C ASP A 169 6.67 -7.52 -17.31
N GLU A 170 7.76 -8.13 -17.75
CA GLU A 170 9.07 -7.96 -17.12
C GLU A 170 9.57 -6.49 -17.18
N ARG A 171 9.30 -5.78 -18.29
CA ARG A 171 9.71 -4.38 -18.46
C ARG A 171 8.95 -3.47 -17.49
N ALA A 172 7.62 -3.62 -17.42
CA ALA A 172 6.78 -2.86 -16.50
C ALA A 172 7.14 -3.19 -15.05
N THR A 173 7.37 -4.47 -14.72
CA THR A 173 7.82 -4.93 -13.41
C THR A 173 9.07 -4.19 -12.96
N ARG A 174 10.12 -4.16 -13.76
CA ARG A 174 11.35 -3.41 -13.44
C ARG A 174 11.07 -1.92 -13.20
N GLY A 175 10.22 -1.32 -14.03
CA GLY A 175 9.83 0.08 -13.88
C GLY A 175 9.07 0.37 -12.59
N ILE A 176 8.18 -0.53 -12.14
CA ILE A 176 7.43 -0.37 -10.89
C ILE A 176 8.35 -0.57 -9.67
N VAL A 177 9.21 -1.60 -9.69
CA VAL A 177 10.16 -1.82 -8.58
C VAL A 177 11.11 -0.64 -8.42
N GLN A 178 11.63 -0.09 -9.55
CA GLN A 178 12.48 1.09 -9.50
C GLN A 178 11.72 2.31 -8.96
N LEU A 179 10.49 2.55 -9.42
CA LEU A 179 9.64 3.63 -8.93
C LEU A 179 9.43 3.56 -7.41
N LEU A 180 9.14 2.36 -6.87
CA LEU A 180 8.94 2.16 -5.43
C LEU A 180 10.24 2.45 -4.64
N LYS A 181 11.41 2.04 -5.18
CA LYS A 181 12.72 2.36 -4.59
C LYS A 181 12.99 3.87 -4.58
N ASP A 182 12.71 4.55 -5.69
CA ASP A 182 12.90 5.99 -5.82
C ASP A 182 11.99 6.78 -4.86
N ILE A 183 10.74 6.35 -4.72
CA ILE A 183 9.78 6.89 -3.74
C ILE A 183 10.32 6.73 -2.32
N ASN A 184 10.85 5.55 -1.97
CA ASN A 184 11.41 5.32 -0.64
C ASN A 184 12.67 6.15 -0.41
N ALA A 185 13.57 6.25 -1.40
CA ALA A 185 14.82 7.01 -1.31
C ALA A 185 14.59 8.53 -1.23
N SER A 186 13.59 9.04 -1.97
CA SER A 186 13.27 10.48 -1.97
C SER A 186 12.58 10.93 -0.67
N GLY A 187 12.14 9.98 0.15
CA GLY A 187 11.37 10.25 1.34
C GLY A 187 10.14 11.09 1.02
N THR A 188 9.02 10.52 0.72
CA THR A 188 7.77 11.27 0.42
C THR A 188 7.30 12.15 1.56
N ALA A 189 7.93 12.07 2.70
CA ALA A 189 8.03 13.00 3.83
C ALA A 189 9.16 12.47 4.73
N PRO A 190 9.85 13.27 5.53
CA PRO A 190 10.87 12.76 6.41
C PRO A 190 10.24 11.70 7.33
N GLY A 191 10.44 10.43 7.02
CA GLY A 191 10.03 9.31 7.84
C GLY A 191 9.20 8.18 7.28
N GLN A 192 9.17 7.95 6.00
CA GLN A 192 8.36 6.85 5.44
C GLN A 192 9.20 5.60 5.15
N GLY A 193 8.67 4.44 5.55
CA GLY A 193 9.17 3.12 5.17
C GLY A 193 8.16 2.39 4.29
N GLY A 194 8.64 1.70 3.28
CA GLY A 194 7.81 0.91 2.36
C GLY A 194 7.96 -0.59 2.60
N VAL A 195 6.85 -1.32 2.48
CA VAL A 195 6.82 -2.78 2.50
C VAL A 195 6.18 -3.28 1.23
N ALA A 196 6.90 -4.08 0.46
CA ALA A 196 6.39 -4.75 -0.74
C ALA A 196 6.36 -6.27 -0.55
N GLY A 197 5.23 -6.89 -0.86
CA GLY A 197 5.13 -8.33 -1.03
C GLY A 197 5.61 -8.69 -2.44
N GLY A 198 6.66 -9.50 -2.54
CA GLY A 198 7.19 -9.99 -3.81
C GLY A 198 6.77 -11.46 -4.02
N GLY A 199 6.13 -11.77 -5.16
CA GLY A 199 6.04 -13.12 -5.67
C GLY A 199 7.30 -13.40 -6.50
N GLY A 200 8.01 -14.45 -6.19
CA GLY A 200 9.11 -14.99 -6.97
C GLY A 200 8.86 -16.46 -7.22
#